data_db5a28ccf8c0730a8c6b2499ed2cb790
#
_entry.id   db5a28ccf8c0730a8c6b2499ed2cb790
#
_cell.length_a   1.000
_cell.length_b   1.000
_cell.length_c   1.000
_cell.angle_alpha   90.00
_cell.angle_beta   90.00
_cell.angle_gamma   90.00
#
_symmetry.space_group_name_H-M   'P 1'
#
loop_
_entity.id
_entity.type
_entity.pdbx_description
1 polymer ?
#
loop_
_entity_poly.entity_id
_entity_poly.type
_entity_poly.pdbx_seq_one_letter_code
_entity_poly.pdbx_strand_id
1 'polypeptide(L)'
;MVKIGDILKIRGGMHVCAPNFGVDDTLNSLPSHGFGRDLLWEVLEQRESFIKLSLEGVESYKDVKFTVVYELDGPNLLLNLMIENVSDEEKLVAPGFHPYFYAHDHSVVINDRSIDKKELPNSIYEDSSNEKFKLNDKQIEIIGIKNINKYVFWSDFKGDYICIEPTYNGNAFEDKEKDIYHLKPNEIFEISCEIRVKL
;
A
#
# COMPACT_ATOMS: atom_id res chain seq x y z
N MET A 1 9.33 16.54 2.56
CA MET A 1 10.58 15.74 2.41
C MET A 1 11.27 15.70 3.77
N VAL A 2 11.76 14.55 4.17
CA VAL A 2 12.41 14.31 5.46
C VAL A 2 13.85 13.86 5.21
N LYS A 3 14.81 14.37 5.97
CA LYS A 3 16.22 13.98 5.87
C LYS A 3 16.45 12.73 6.73
N ILE A 4 16.94 11.66 6.11
CA ILE A 4 17.31 10.41 6.80
C ILE A 4 18.78 10.12 6.49
N GLY A 5 19.65 10.38 7.46
CA GLY A 5 21.08 10.45 7.20
C GLY A 5 21.37 11.57 6.19
N ASP A 6 22.07 11.25 5.11
CA ASP A 6 22.37 12.21 4.03
C ASP A 6 21.36 12.14 2.85
N ILE A 7 20.32 11.32 2.95
CA ILE A 7 19.33 11.12 1.89
C ILE A 7 18.05 11.89 2.22
N LEU A 8 17.54 12.64 1.25
CA LEU A 8 16.20 13.24 1.29
C LEU A 8 15.18 12.21 0.82
N LYS A 9 14.26 11.81 1.71
CA LYS A 9 13.14 10.92 1.36
C LYS A 9 11.83 11.70 1.36
N ILE A 10 10.98 11.40 0.37
CA ILE A 10 9.60 11.88 0.36
C ILE A 10 8.84 11.07 1.42
N ARG A 11 8.15 11.77 2.33
CA ARG A 11 7.21 11.21 3.28
C ARG A 11 5.88 11.96 3.10
N GLY A 12 4.82 11.25 2.74
CA GLY A 12 3.51 11.84 2.49
C GLY A 12 2.89 11.35 1.19
N GLY A 13 1.61 11.69 1.00
CA GLY A 13 0.81 11.18 -0.10
C GLY A 13 0.49 9.70 0.06
N MET A 14 0.45 9.00 -1.05
CA MET A 14 0.24 7.56 -1.09
C MET A 14 0.99 6.97 -2.28
N HIS A 15 1.64 5.84 -2.07
CA HIS A 15 2.27 5.10 -3.16
C HIS A 15 1.81 3.64 -3.18
N VAL A 16 2.01 3.00 -4.32
CA VAL A 16 1.75 1.58 -4.53
C VAL A 16 3.00 0.80 -4.14
N CYS A 17 2.83 -0.21 -3.29
CA CYS A 17 3.84 -1.23 -3.02
C CYS A 17 3.55 -2.43 -3.92
N ALA A 18 4.30 -2.57 -5.00
CA ALA A 18 4.12 -3.65 -5.99
C ALA A 18 5.43 -3.97 -6.70
N PRO A 19 5.67 -5.26 -7.01
CA PRO A 19 4.80 -6.43 -6.80
C PRO A 19 4.70 -6.88 -5.34
N ASN A 20 5.58 -6.43 -4.45
CA ASN A 20 5.64 -6.82 -3.03
C ASN A 20 5.41 -5.65 -2.08
N PHE A 21 4.80 -5.94 -0.95
CA PHE A 21 4.84 -5.09 0.24
C PHE A 21 5.95 -5.59 1.18
N GLY A 22 6.67 -4.67 1.86
CA GLY A 22 7.79 -5.04 2.72
C GLY A 22 9.08 -5.37 1.95
N VAL A 23 10.02 -6.03 2.62
CA VAL A 23 11.27 -6.51 2.02
C VAL A 23 11.06 -7.83 1.27
N ASP A 24 11.99 -8.20 0.39
CA ASP A 24 11.96 -9.45 -0.35
C ASP A 24 13.11 -10.36 0.10
N ASP A 25 12.83 -11.23 1.05
CA ASP A 25 13.73 -12.31 1.46
C ASP A 25 13.40 -13.65 0.76
N THR A 26 12.35 -13.67 -0.07
CA THR A 26 11.92 -14.86 -0.82
C THR A 26 12.66 -15.00 -2.14
N LEU A 27 12.60 -13.97 -2.98
CA LEU A 27 13.28 -13.94 -4.29
C LEU A 27 14.64 -13.27 -4.22
N ASN A 28 14.88 -12.41 -3.23
CA ASN A 28 16.08 -11.58 -3.06
C ASN A 28 16.42 -10.75 -4.31
N SER A 29 15.39 -10.31 -5.04
CA SER A 29 15.54 -9.59 -6.30
C SER A 29 14.73 -8.29 -6.37
N LEU A 30 13.76 -8.13 -5.47
CA LEU A 30 12.89 -6.97 -5.45
C LEU A 30 13.32 -5.95 -4.38
N PRO A 31 13.22 -4.65 -4.66
CA PRO A 31 13.45 -3.63 -3.65
C PRO A 31 12.36 -3.67 -2.58
N SER A 32 12.66 -3.16 -1.38
CA SER A 32 11.67 -3.02 -0.32
C SER A 32 10.47 -2.20 -0.82
N HIS A 33 9.26 -2.73 -0.66
CA HIS A 33 7.98 -2.24 -1.18
C HIS A 33 7.87 -2.24 -2.72
N GLY A 34 8.68 -3.06 -3.39
CA GLY A 34 8.66 -3.18 -4.84
C GLY A 34 9.13 -1.93 -5.57
N PHE A 35 9.09 -1.99 -6.88
CA PHE A 35 9.49 -0.89 -7.76
C PHE A 35 8.33 0.07 -8.10
N GLY A 36 7.09 -0.27 -7.77
CA GLY A 36 5.90 0.54 -8.08
C GLY A 36 5.92 1.94 -7.46
N ARG A 37 6.65 2.13 -6.36
CA ARG A 37 6.80 3.45 -5.71
C ARG A 37 7.93 4.31 -6.29
N ASP A 38 8.89 3.72 -6.99
CA ASP A 38 10.12 4.40 -7.42
C ASP A 38 10.16 4.66 -8.92
N LEU A 39 9.37 3.93 -9.71
CA LEU A 39 9.29 4.08 -11.16
C LEU A 39 8.23 5.11 -11.57
N LEU A 40 8.42 5.69 -12.76
CA LEU A 40 7.49 6.65 -13.32
C LEU A 40 6.29 5.93 -13.96
N TRP A 41 5.10 6.28 -13.50
CA TRP A 41 3.84 5.79 -14.05
C TRP A 41 3.38 6.65 -15.22
N GLU A 42 2.87 6.01 -16.26
CA GLU A 42 2.22 6.67 -17.39
C GLU A 42 0.77 7.02 -17.05
N VAL A 43 0.35 8.26 -17.38
CA VAL A 43 -1.04 8.69 -17.20
C VAL A 43 -1.85 8.20 -18.40
N LEU A 44 -2.77 7.24 -18.17
CA LEU A 44 -3.69 6.74 -19.18
C LEU A 44 -4.95 7.59 -19.29
N GLU A 45 -5.46 8.08 -18.16
CA GLU A 45 -6.67 8.92 -18.09
C GLU A 45 -6.59 9.82 -16.86
N GLN A 46 -7.02 11.07 -17.02
CA GLN A 46 -7.13 12.03 -15.92
C GLN A 46 -8.39 12.89 -16.10
N ARG A 47 -9.18 13.01 -15.02
CA ARG A 47 -10.33 13.89 -14.87
C ARG A 47 -10.23 14.59 -13.51
N GLU A 48 -11.14 15.50 -13.20
CA GLU A 48 -11.12 16.28 -11.95
C GLU A 48 -11.01 15.41 -10.67
N SER A 49 -11.79 14.30 -10.63
CA SER A 49 -11.85 13.40 -9.48
C SER A 49 -11.32 11.99 -9.76
N PHE A 50 -10.62 11.79 -10.87
CA PHE A 50 -10.20 10.46 -11.32
C PHE A 50 -8.84 10.49 -11.99
N ILE A 51 -7.99 9.53 -11.67
CA ILE A 51 -6.76 9.28 -12.41
C ILE A 51 -6.52 7.78 -12.57
N LYS A 52 -6.15 7.38 -13.79
CA LYS A 52 -5.73 6.02 -14.12
C LYS A 52 -4.31 6.07 -14.63
N LEU A 53 -3.45 5.29 -14.00
CA LEU A 53 -2.03 5.21 -14.32
C LEU A 53 -1.64 3.78 -14.69
N SER A 54 -0.63 3.62 -15.55
CA SER A 54 -0.03 2.31 -15.83
C SER A 54 1.48 2.34 -15.62
N LEU A 55 2.02 1.16 -15.32
CA LEU A 55 3.44 0.90 -15.20
C LEU A 55 3.74 -0.48 -15.79
N GLU A 56 4.69 -0.52 -16.71
CA GLU A 56 5.25 -1.80 -17.17
C GLU A 56 6.30 -2.27 -16.16
N GLY A 57 6.25 -3.54 -15.82
CA GLY A 57 7.20 -4.13 -14.91
C GLY A 57 8.63 -4.14 -15.46
N VAL A 58 9.59 -4.38 -14.59
CA VAL A 58 11.02 -4.40 -14.96
C VAL A 58 11.65 -5.72 -14.56
N GLU A 59 12.82 -6.03 -15.12
CA GLU A 59 13.61 -7.23 -14.82
C GLU A 59 12.79 -8.53 -14.97
N SER A 60 12.67 -9.32 -13.91
CA SER A 60 11.87 -10.55 -13.89
C SER A 60 10.35 -10.33 -14.03
N TYR A 61 9.90 -9.08 -13.92
CA TYR A 61 8.50 -8.66 -14.10
C TYR A 61 8.26 -7.85 -15.38
N LYS A 62 9.20 -7.82 -16.33
CA LYS A 62 9.09 -7.03 -17.57
C LYS A 62 7.81 -7.27 -18.40
N ASP A 63 7.21 -8.45 -18.25
CA ASP A 63 5.98 -8.83 -18.92
C ASP A 63 4.78 -8.87 -17.94
N VAL A 64 4.84 -8.02 -16.89
CA VAL A 64 3.74 -7.80 -15.95
C VAL A 64 3.34 -6.33 -16.01
N LYS A 65 2.05 -6.08 -16.20
CA LYS A 65 1.48 -4.75 -16.28
C LYS A 65 0.76 -4.39 -15.02
N PHE A 66 1.07 -3.22 -14.48
CA PHE A 66 0.41 -2.66 -13.31
C PHE A 66 -0.49 -1.51 -13.75
N THR A 67 -1.72 -1.51 -13.27
CA THR A 67 -2.66 -0.40 -13.51
C THR A 67 -3.24 0.02 -12.18
N VAL A 68 -3.12 1.31 -11.84
CA VAL A 68 -3.71 1.88 -10.63
C VAL A 68 -4.74 2.94 -10.96
N VAL A 69 -5.85 2.91 -10.22
CA VAL A 69 -6.93 3.90 -10.29
C VAL A 69 -7.09 4.55 -8.93
N TYR A 70 -7.17 5.88 -8.94
CA TYR A 70 -7.59 6.70 -7.80
C TYR A 70 -8.82 7.48 -8.22
N GLU A 71 -9.90 7.36 -7.43
CA GLU A 71 -11.15 8.06 -7.70
C GLU A 71 -11.71 8.69 -6.43
N LEU A 72 -12.02 9.99 -6.49
CA LEU A 72 -12.65 10.73 -5.40
C LEU A 72 -14.17 10.75 -5.60
N ASP A 73 -14.90 10.33 -4.58
CA ASP A 73 -16.35 10.49 -4.44
C ASP A 73 -16.64 11.28 -3.17
N GLY A 74 -16.79 12.58 -3.32
CA GLY A 74 -16.89 13.51 -2.19
C GLY A 74 -15.65 13.43 -1.29
N PRO A 75 -15.80 13.12 0.02
CA PRO A 75 -14.68 12.97 0.94
C PRO A 75 -14.03 11.58 0.90
N ASN A 76 -14.53 10.67 0.07
CA ASN A 76 -14.04 9.30 -0.02
C ASN A 76 -13.03 9.16 -1.15
N LEU A 77 -12.08 8.24 -0.98
CA LEU A 77 -11.10 7.89 -1.99
C LEU A 77 -11.15 6.38 -2.27
N LEU A 78 -11.50 6.03 -3.49
CA LEU A 78 -11.41 4.67 -3.99
C LEU A 78 -10.01 4.41 -4.56
N LEU A 79 -9.45 3.27 -4.20
CA LEU A 79 -8.15 2.78 -4.63
C LEU A 79 -8.33 1.42 -5.29
N ASN A 80 -7.78 1.26 -6.48
CA ASN A 80 -7.77 -0.02 -7.17
C ASN A 80 -6.42 -0.24 -7.86
N LEU A 81 -5.79 -1.37 -7.60
CA LEU A 81 -4.57 -1.81 -8.29
C LEU A 81 -4.83 -3.15 -8.95
N MET A 82 -4.61 -3.22 -10.25
CA MET A 82 -4.63 -4.43 -11.06
C MET A 82 -3.22 -4.78 -11.49
N ILE A 83 -2.87 -6.06 -11.39
CA ILE A 83 -1.59 -6.64 -11.80
C ILE A 83 -1.90 -7.73 -12.81
N GLU A 84 -1.56 -7.52 -14.07
CA GLU A 84 -1.80 -8.43 -15.18
C GLU A 84 -0.50 -9.11 -15.58
N ASN A 85 -0.48 -10.44 -15.58
CA ASN A 85 0.65 -11.22 -16.03
C ASN A 85 0.46 -11.60 -17.51
N VAL A 86 1.16 -10.92 -18.39
CA VAL A 86 1.14 -11.23 -19.84
C VAL A 86 2.30 -12.13 -20.27
N SER A 87 3.09 -12.62 -19.30
CA SER A 87 4.16 -13.59 -19.56
C SER A 87 3.62 -15.03 -19.66
N ASP A 88 4.47 -15.95 -20.04
CA ASP A 88 4.23 -17.41 -20.05
C ASP A 88 4.65 -18.09 -18.73
N GLU A 89 5.18 -17.34 -17.78
CA GLU A 89 5.62 -17.83 -16.47
C GLU A 89 4.74 -17.31 -15.36
N GLU A 90 4.61 -18.08 -14.29
CA GLU A 90 3.98 -17.65 -13.04
C GLU A 90 4.80 -16.55 -12.38
N LYS A 91 4.12 -15.54 -11.81
CA LYS A 91 4.73 -14.44 -11.05
C LYS A 91 4.19 -14.36 -9.63
N LEU A 92 5.05 -14.07 -8.67
CA LEU A 92 4.67 -13.93 -7.27
C LEU A 92 4.28 -12.48 -6.97
N VAL A 93 3.12 -12.24 -6.32
CA VAL A 93 2.68 -10.91 -5.94
C VAL A 93 2.06 -10.88 -4.54
N ALA A 94 2.38 -9.84 -3.79
CA ALA A 94 1.75 -9.50 -2.50
C ALA A 94 1.76 -7.97 -2.32
N PRO A 95 0.89 -7.25 -3.05
CA PRO A 95 0.92 -5.80 -3.09
C PRO A 95 0.22 -5.14 -1.90
N GLY A 96 0.39 -3.82 -1.79
CA GLY A 96 -0.32 -2.98 -0.84
C GLY A 96 -0.33 -1.52 -1.25
N PHE A 97 -1.13 -0.73 -0.53
CA PHE A 97 -1.09 0.72 -0.60
C PHE A 97 -0.44 1.28 0.67
N HIS A 98 0.33 2.34 0.52
CA HIS A 98 1.07 2.96 1.63
C HIS A 98 0.66 4.44 1.80
N PRO A 99 -0.56 4.70 2.32
CA PRO A 99 -1.04 6.04 2.58
C PRO A 99 -0.40 6.63 3.84
N TYR A 100 -0.08 7.91 3.78
CA TYR A 100 0.40 8.72 4.89
C TYR A 100 -0.73 9.61 5.38
N PHE A 101 -1.17 9.42 6.62
CA PHE A 101 -2.17 10.25 7.26
C PHE A 101 -1.50 11.26 8.17
N TYR A 102 -1.91 12.53 8.09
CA TYR A 102 -1.41 13.56 8.98
C TYR A 102 -1.82 13.27 10.44
N ALA A 103 -0.86 13.24 11.35
CA ALA A 103 -1.04 12.93 12.75
C ALA A 103 -0.03 13.74 13.59
N HIS A 104 -0.40 14.94 14.02
CA HIS A 104 0.50 15.88 14.67
C HIS A 104 1.03 15.39 16.04
N ASP A 105 0.29 14.57 16.77
CA ASP A 105 0.68 13.99 18.05
C ASP A 105 1.03 12.50 17.99
N HIS A 106 0.97 11.91 16.78
CA HIS A 106 1.16 10.48 16.53
C HIS A 106 0.24 9.58 17.37
N SER A 107 -0.88 10.14 17.84
CA SER A 107 -1.90 9.37 18.54
C SER A 107 -2.82 8.70 17.50
N VAL A 108 -3.05 7.42 17.66
CA VAL A 108 -4.00 6.67 16.87
C VAL A 108 -4.83 5.75 17.75
N VAL A 109 -6.14 5.79 17.55
CA VAL A 109 -7.08 4.84 18.14
C VAL A 109 -7.64 3.98 17.03
N ILE A 110 -7.43 2.67 17.09
CA ILE A 110 -7.87 1.70 16.11
C ILE A 110 -8.88 0.77 16.77
N ASN A 111 -10.08 0.67 16.20
CA ASN A 111 -11.14 -0.19 16.75
C ASN A 111 -11.32 0.00 18.28
N ASP A 112 -11.38 1.27 18.73
CA ASP A 112 -11.47 1.69 20.13
C ASP A 112 -10.27 1.34 21.03
N ARG A 113 -9.19 0.82 20.46
CA ARG A 113 -7.93 0.53 21.16
C ARG A 113 -6.89 1.60 20.85
N SER A 114 -6.35 2.26 21.87
CA SER A 114 -5.18 3.13 21.71
C SER A 114 -3.94 2.32 21.40
N ILE A 115 -3.24 2.68 20.33
CA ILE A 115 -1.97 2.06 19.97
C ILE A 115 -0.83 2.76 20.72
N ASP A 116 0.06 1.97 21.34
CA ASP A 116 1.28 2.54 21.91
C ASP A 116 2.19 2.98 20.74
N LYS A 117 2.40 4.29 20.63
CA LYS A 117 3.25 4.86 19.59
C LYS A 117 4.68 4.31 19.57
N LYS A 118 5.17 3.73 20.68
CA LYS A 118 6.50 3.08 20.73
C LYS A 118 6.58 1.82 19.87
N GLU A 119 5.44 1.21 19.53
CA GLU A 119 5.38 0.02 18.69
C GLU A 119 5.40 0.37 17.20
N LEU A 120 4.94 1.57 16.82
CA LEU A 120 4.82 1.99 15.42
C LEU A 120 6.12 1.89 14.58
N PRO A 121 7.33 2.18 15.11
CA PRO A 121 8.55 2.04 14.33
C PRO A 121 8.88 0.60 13.90
N ASN A 122 8.35 -0.39 14.61
CA ASN A 122 8.55 -1.81 14.34
C ASN A 122 7.43 -2.42 13.48
N SER A 123 6.52 -1.60 13.00
CA SER A 123 5.30 -2.00 12.30
C SER A 123 4.39 -2.92 13.13
N ILE A 124 3.11 -2.58 13.18
CA ILE A 124 2.08 -3.42 13.81
C ILE A 124 1.27 -4.03 12.70
N TYR A 125 1.10 -5.34 12.71
CA TYR A 125 0.34 -6.08 11.71
C TYR A 125 -0.99 -6.55 12.31
N GLU A 126 -2.10 -6.28 11.63
CA GLU A 126 -3.42 -6.75 12.03
C GLU A 126 -4.12 -7.48 10.87
N ASP A 127 -4.62 -8.68 11.13
CA ASP A 127 -5.43 -9.46 10.19
C ASP A 127 -6.84 -8.88 10.19
N SER A 128 -7.17 -8.16 9.13
CA SER A 128 -8.46 -7.50 8.98
C SER A 128 -8.71 -7.14 7.51
N SER A 129 -9.97 -7.08 7.12
CA SER A 129 -10.37 -6.52 5.83
C SER A 129 -10.82 -5.05 5.93
N ASN A 130 -11.10 -4.56 7.14
CA ASN A 130 -11.60 -3.21 7.36
C ASN A 130 -11.02 -2.64 8.64
N GLU A 131 -10.55 -1.37 8.58
CA GLU A 131 -10.03 -0.68 9.75
C GLU A 131 -10.75 0.65 9.98
N LYS A 132 -11.07 0.91 11.27
CA LYS A 132 -11.59 2.20 11.74
C LYS A 132 -10.60 2.80 12.72
N PHE A 133 -10.23 4.04 12.45
CA PHE A 133 -9.27 4.72 13.32
C PHE A 133 -9.59 6.20 13.47
N LYS A 134 -9.11 6.77 14.56
CA LYS A 134 -9.26 8.18 14.87
C LYS A 134 -7.89 8.84 14.88
N LEU A 135 -7.75 9.89 14.09
CA LEU A 135 -6.56 10.74 14.01
C LEU A 135 -7.00 12.22 14.09
N ASN A 136 -6.40 13.02 14.98
CA ASN A 136 -6.62 14.48 15.07
C ASN A 136 -8.11 14.84 15.03
N ASP A 137 -8.94 14.21 15.82
CA ASP A 137 -10.41 14.42 15.88
C ASP A 137 -11.21 13.96 14.67
N LYS A 138 -10.54 13.41 13.64
CA LYS A 138 -11.19 12.82 12.48
C LYS A 138 -11.32 11.32 12.62
N GLN A 139 -12.51 10.81 12.30
CA GLN A 139 -12.73 9.38 12.15
C GLN A 139 -12.52 8.99 10.71
N ILE A 140 -11.66 8.00 10.50
CA ILE A 140 -11.33 7.47 9.17
C ILE A 140 -11.64 5.98 9.19
N GLU A 141 -12.15 5.49 8.07
CA GLU A 141 -12.43 4.09 7.86
C GLU A 141 -11.79 3.66 6.52
N ILE A 142 -11.03 2.57 6.54
CA ILE A 142 -10.56 1.93 5.31
C ILE A 142 -11.32 0.61 5.16
N ILE A 143 -12.03 0.46 4.06
CA ILE A 143 -12.85 -0.70 3.74
C ILE A 143 -12.17 -1.45 2.60
N GLY A 144 -11.71 -2.67 2.87
CA GLY A 144 -11.21 -3.57 1.83
C GLY A 144 -12.38 -4.06 0.98
N ILE A 145 -12.26 -3.88 -0.33
CA ILE A 145 -13.28 -4.32 -1.31
C ILE A 145 -12.83 -5.64 -1.94
N LYS A 146 -11.54 -5.74 -2.28
CA LYS A 146 -11.00 -6.94 -2.93
C LYS A 146 -9.58 -7.21 -2.45
N ASN A 147 -9.33 -8.43 -1.98
CA ASN A 147 -8.02 -8.95 -1.59
C ASN A 147 -7.22 -8.07 -0.61
N ILE A 148 -7.90 -7.30 0.24
CA ILE A 148 -7.30 -6.67 1.41
C ILE A 148 -7.63 -7.55 2.63
N ASN A 149 -6.61 -8.07 3.28
CA ASN A 149 -6.76 -9.00 4.41
C ASN A 149 -5.80 -8.73 5.56
N LYS A 150 -4.92 -7.73 5.41
CA LYS A 150 -3.99 -7.33 6.46
C LYS A 150 -3.72 -5.82 6.39
N TYR A 151 -3.62 -5.21 7.57
CA TYR A 151 -3.22 -3.82 7.74
C TYR A 151 -1.88 -3.73 8.44
N VAL A 152 -1.11 -2.72 8.07
CA VAL A 152 0.15 -2.39 8.73
C VAL A 152 0.09 -0.95 9.23
N PHE A 153 0.42 -0.76 10.51
CA PHE A 153 0.50 0.56 11.15
C PHE A 153 1.96 0.89 11.41
N TRP A 154 2.40 2.04 10.90
CA TRP A 154 3.80 2.41 10.98
C TRP A 154 4.01 3.93 11.07
N SER A 155 5.03 4.33 11.81
CA SER A 155 5.62 5.68 11.75
C SER A 155 7.07 5.64 12.22
N ASP A 156 7.96 6.36 11.54
CA ASP A 156 9.34 6.58 11.99
C ASP A 156 9.50 7.86 12.82
N PHE A 157 8.40 8.58 13.10
CA PHE A 157 8.35 9.84 13.85
C PHE A 157 9.22 10.96 13.30
N LYS A 158 9.61 10.91 12.03
CA LYS A 158 10.41 11.95 11.37
C LYS A 158 9.56 13.05 10.72
N GLY A 159 8.26 13.00 10.91
CA GLY A 159 7.27 13.96 10.46
C GLY A 159 5.93 13.67 11.12
N ASP A 160 4.97 14.57 10.95
CA ASP A 160 3.64 14.48 11.56
C ASP A 160 2.74 13.54 10.74
N TYR A 161 3.04 12.24 10.72
CA TYR A 161 2.27 11.24 10.00
C TYR A 161 2.25 9.89 10.68
N ILE A 162 1.20 9.14 10.40
CA ILE A 162 1.09 7.70 10.62
C ILE A 162 0.67 7.07 9.29
N CYS A 163 1.26 5.94 8.97
CA CYS A 163 0.85 5.10 7.85
C CYS A 163 -0.09 4.02 8.34
N ILE A 164 -1.21 3.83 7.65
CA ILE A 164 -2.19 2.77 7.89
C ILE A 164 -2.44 2.12 6.54
N GLU A 165 -1.86 0.97 6.35
CA GLU A 165 -1.51 0.42 5.05
C GLU A 165 -2.34 -0.83 4.75
N PRO A 166 -3.37 -0.74 3.88
CA PRO A 166 -4.11 -1.91 3.42
C PRO A 166 -3.27 -2.74 2.46
N THR A 167 -3.14 -4.05 2.74
CA THR A 167 -2.28 -4.96 1.99
C THR A 167 -2.94 -6.31 1.72
N TYR A 168 -2.39 -7.04 0.76
CA TYR A 168 -2.56 -8.49 0.63
C TYR A 168 -1.42 -9.19 1.38
N ASN A 169 -1.75 -9.88 2.46
CA ASN A 169 -0.84 -10.68 3.32
C ASN A 169 0.36 -9.92 3.94
N GLY A 170 0.35 -8.56 3.95
CA GLY A 170 1.40 -7.76 4.57
C GLY A 170 2.77 -8.03 3.95
N ASN A 171 3.78 -8.31 4.81
CA ASN A 171 5.15 -8.60 4.41
C ASN A 171 5.36 -10.07 3.97
N ALA A 172 4.50 -10.61 3.11
CA ALA A 172 4.53 -12.02 2.71
C ALA A 172 5.86 -12.44 2.06
N PHE A 173 6.55 -11.54 1.37
CA PHE A 173 7.87 -11.82 0.78
C PHE A 173 9.02 -11.89 1.79
N GLU A 174 8.87 -11.33 2.97
CA GLU A 174 9.82 -11.45 4.09
C GLU A 174 9.61 -12.75 4.87
N ASP A 175 8.36 -13.17 4.99
CA ASP A 175 7.96 -14.32 5.80
C ASP A 175 7.54 -15.49 4.91
N LYS A 176 8.43 -16.46 4.74
CA LYS A 176 8.23 -17.66 3.91
C LYS A 176 7.05 -18.55 4.35
N GLU A 177 6.49 -18.33 5.53
CA GLU A 177 5.31 -19.05 6.01
C GLU A 177 3.99 -18.41 5.55
N LYS A 178 4.05 -17.21 4.96
CA LYS A 178 2.87 -16.50 4.47
C LYS A 178 2.60 -16.83 3.00
N ASP A 179 1.31 -16.86 2.67
CA ASP A 179 0.86 -17.09 1.31
C ASP A 179 1.13 -15.89 0.42
N ILE A 180 2.08 -16.03 -0.49
CA ILE A 180 2.26 -15.13 -1.62
C ILE A 180 1.31 -15.56 -2.73
N TYR A 181 0.68 -14.62 -3.43
CA TYR A 181 -0.19 -14.96 -4.55
C TYR A 181 0.63 -15.39 -5.77
N HIS A 182 0.28 -16.54 -6.32
CA HIS A 182 0.86 -17.12 -7.52
C HIS A 182 0.06 -16.70 -8.75
N LEU A 183 0.44 -15.59 -9.37
CA LEU A 183 -0.20 -14.99 -10.54
C LEU A 183 0.17 -15.76 -11.79
N LYS A 184 -0.76 -16.56 -12.31
CA LYS A 184 -0.57 -17.41 -13.48
C LYS A 184 -0.49 -16.60 -14.77
N PRO A 185 0.07 -17.19 -15.86
CA PRO A 185 0.00 -16.60 -17.19
C PRO A 185 -1.42 -16.19 -17.59
N ASN A 186 -1.56 -14.96 -18.13
CA ASN A 186 -2.83 -14.35 -18.55
C ASN A 186 -3.85 -14.13 -17.42
N GLU A 187 -3.42 -14.16 -16.18
CA GLU A 187 -4.26 -13.87 -15.01
C GLU A 187 -4.12 -12.40 -14.59
N ILE A 188 -5.19 -11.87 -13.99
CA ILE A 188 -5.20 -10.54 -13.35
C ILE A 188 -5.45 -10.73 -11.87
N PHE A 189 -4.54 -10.21 -11.06
CA PHE A 189 -4.71 -10.05 -9.62
C PHE A 189 -5.09 -8.60 -9.30
N GLU A 190 -6.00 -8.41 -8.35
CA GLU A 190 -6.51 -7.09 -8.03
C GLU A 190 -6.61 -6.91 -6.52
N ILE A 191 -6.16 -5.76 -6.02
CA ILE A 191 -6.48 -5.28 -4.67
C ILE A 191 -7.25 -3.97 -4.77
N SER A 192 -8.26 -3.79 -3.93
CA SER A 192 -8.99 -2.53 -3.86
C SER A 192 -9.52 -2.23 -2.47
N CYS A 193 -9.59 -0.96 -2.14
CA CYS A 193 -10.18 -0.45 -0.90
C CYS A 193 -10.75 0.95 -1.09
N GLU A 194 -11.58 1.36 -0.14
CA GLU A 194 -12.13 2.70 -0.05
C GLU A 194 -11.69 3.34 1.28
N ILE A 195 -11.15 4.55 1.22
CA ILE A 195 -10.85 5.38 2.39
C ILE A 195 -11.98 6.37 2.56
N ARG A 196 -12.68 6.32 3.69
CA ARG A 196 -13.78 7.20 4.07
C ARG A 196 -13.37 8.12 5.20
N VAL A 197 -13.60 9.42 5.03
CA VAL A 197 -13.38 10.41 6.09
C VAL A 197 -14.72 10.90 6.60
N LYS A 198 -15.00 10.67 7.88
CA LYS A 198 -16.18 11.24 8.56
C LYS A 198 -15.80 12.61 9.12
N LEU A 199 -16.48 13.63 8.61
CA LEU A 199 -16.35 15.02 9.03
C LEU A 199 -17.13 15.29 10.31
#